data_ed9bb571d6ff624e38e345cf81e21a64
#
_entry.id   ed9bb571d6ff624e38e345cf81e21a64
#
_cell.length_a   1.000
_cell.length_b   1.000
_cell.length_c   1.000
_cell.angle_alpha   90.00
_cell.angle_beta   90.00
_cell.angle_gamma   90.00
#
_symmetry.space_group_name_H-M   'P 1'
#
loop_
_entity.id
_entity.type
_entity.pdbx_description
1 polymer ?
#
loop_
_entity_poly.entity_id
_entity_poly.type
_entity_poly.pdbx_seq_one_letter_code
_entity_poly.pdbx_strand_id
1 'polypeptide(L)'
;PREFYAASCRLSRYMRQVIETAHSSVWIAQRNGRTKDGIDATDPGLVKMLTLSGEGSPARRLAALHIVPTAVSYEWEPCDLLKAREVVARRRGPYAKAPDEDLQSILTGLLAPKGCVHLAVCPPLTFADLEGIDALPRGEMPTAVAALLDRRIVGAYRLMPTHYAAADLLEGTTRHSAHYAPAVREALCRRLDELTDAEE
;
A
#
# COMPACT_ATOMS: atom_id res chain seq x y z
N PRO A 1 -4.10 4.85 -26.00
CA PRO A 1 -2.71 4.36 -25.71
C PRO A 1 -1.65 5.45 -25.83
N ARG A 2 -1.64 6.27 -26.93
CA ARG A 2 -0.63 7.32 -27.14
C ARG A 2 -0.74 8.47 -26.13
N GLU A 3 -1.94 8.91 -25.81
CA GLU A 3 -2.19 9.97 -24.84
C GLU A 3 -1.75 9.58 -23.43
N PHE A 4 -2.04 8.36 -23.03
CA PHE A 4 -1.61 7.82 -21.74
C PHE A 4 -0.07 7.80 -21.63
N TYR A 5 0.62 7.33 -22.67
CA TYR A 5 2.08 7.33 -22.69
C TYR A 5 2.65 8.76 -22.62
N ALA A 6 2.09 9.68 -23.39
CA ALA A 6 2.51 11.08 -23.35
C ALA A 6 2.28 11.72 -21.96
N ALA A 7 1.17 11.41 -21.31
CA ALA A 7 0.89 11.83 -19.94
C ALA A 7 1.90 11.26 -18.94
N SER A 8 2.22 9.97 -19.05
CA SER A 8 3.24 9.32 -18.22
C SER A 8 4.62 9.94 -18.39
N CYS A 9 5.01 10.27 -19.63
CA CYS A 9 6.29 10.96 -19.88
C CYS A 9 6.30 12.38 -19.29
N ARG A 10 5.18 13.11 -19.34
CA ARG A 10 5.09 14.45 -18.71
C ARG A 10 5.20 14.35 -17.20
N LEU A 11 4.47 13.40 -16.58
CA LEU A 11 4.49 13.19 -15.14
C LEU A 11 5.91 12.80 -14.67
N SER A 12 6.55 11.86 -15.35
CA SER A 12 7.91 11.43 -15.03
C SER A 12 8.90 12.61 -15.04
N ARG A 13 8.84 13.46 -16.08
CA ARG A 13 9.68 14.66 -16.17
C ARG A 13 9.36 15.69 -15.09
N TYR A 14 8.09 15.92 -14.82
CA TYR A 14 7.66 16.83 -13.75
C TYR A 14 8.18 16.38 -12.38
N MET A 15 8.00 15.12 -12.03
CA MET A 15 8.49 14.59 -10.75
C MET A 15 10.01 14.75 -10.63
N ARG A 16 10.75 14.45 -11.68
CA ARG A 16 12.20 14.61 -11.70
C ARG A 16 12.62 16.07 -11.53
N GLN A 17 11.97 16.99 -12.23
CA GLN A 17 12.22 18.42 -12.07
C GLN A 17 11.95 18.91 -10.64
N VAL A 18 10.86 18.45 -10.02
CA VAL A 18 10.55 18.79 -8.62
C VAL A 18 11.62 18.28 -7.67
N ILE A 19 12.13 17.07 -7.88
CA ILE A 19 13.14 16.47 -7.01
C ILE A 19 14.53 17.10 -7.26
N GLU A 20 14.97 17.15 -8.50
CA GLU A 20 16.36 17.51 -8.85
C GLU A 20 16.58 19.03 -8.89
N THR A 21 15.57 19.82 -9.29
CA THR A 21 15.70 21.27 -9.48
C THR A 21 15.06 22.07 -8.35
N ALA A 22 13.84 21.71 -7.96
CA ALA A 22 13.16 22.40 -6.86
C ALA A 22 13.52 21.85 -5.48
N HIS A 23 14.33 20.78 -5.40
CA HIS A 23 14.75 20.12 -4.14
C HIS A 23 13.59 19.82 -3.21
N SER A 24 12.45 19.40 -3.77
CA SER A 24 11.22 19.12 -3.03
C SER A 24 10.86 17.65 -3.14
N SER A 25 10.25 17.12 -2.09
CA SER A 25 9.79 15.73 -2.07
C SER A 25 8.49 15.57 -2.85
N VAL A 26 8.32 14.41 -3.45
CA VAL A 26 7.07 13.99 -4.12
C VAL A 26 6.52 12.76 -3.39
N TRP A 27 5.28 12.84 -2.95
CA TRP A 27 4.55 11.67 -2.45
C TRP A 27 3.77 11.02 -3.58
N ILE A 28 3.92 9.71 -3.74
CA ILE A 28 3.18 8.95 -4.74
C ILE A 28 2.70 7.63 -4.15
N ALA A 29 1.45 7.26 -4.46
CA ALA A 29 0.92 5.95 -4.09
C ALA A 29 1.57 4.85 -4.94
N GLN A 30 1.89 3.71 -4.32
CA GLN A 30 2.55 2.58 -5.01
C GLN A 30 1.67 1.87 -6.04
N ARG A 31 0.35 2.10 -5.99
CA ARG A 31 -0.64 1.56 -6.94
C ARG A 31 -1.89 2.42 -7.02
N ASN A 32 -2.72 2.17 -8.01
CA ASN A 32 -4.04 2.78 -8.09
C ASN A 32 -5.03 2.10 -7.11
N GLY A 33 -5.84 2.91 -6.44
CA GLY A 33 -6.82 2.44 -5.46
C GLY A 33 -6.21 2.07 -4.11
N ARG A 34 -7.08 1.68 -3.17
CA ARG A 34 -6.71 1.22 -1.82
C ARG A 34 -6.86 -0.29 -1.73
N THR A 35 -5.95 -0.95 -0.99
CA THR A 35 -6.09 -2.37 -0.67
C THR A 35 -7.30 -2.60 0.23
N LYS A 36 -8.00 -3.72 0.03
CA LYS A 36 -9.17 -4.12 0.82
C LYS A 36 -8.86 -5.20 1.84
N ASP A 37 -7.82 -5.97 1.59
CA ASP A 37 -7.40 -7.15 2.33
C ASP A 37 -6.05 -7.01 3.02
N GLY A 38 -5.42 -5.82 2.93
CA GLY A 38 -4.09 -5.58 3.48
C GLY A 38 -2.94 -6.12 2.63
N ILE A 39 -3.24 -6.84 1.54
CA ILE A 39 -2.22 -7.29 0.58
C ILE A 39 -2.02 -6.19 -0.45
N ASP A 40 -0.97 -5.43 -0.28
CA ASP A 40 -0.63 -4.34 -1.18
C ASP A 40 0.61 -4.69 -1.99
N ALA A 41 0.61 -4.34 -3.27
CA ALA A 41 1.70 -4.62 -4.19
C ALA A 41 1.97 -3.40 -5.07
N THR A 42 3.24 -3.13 -5.30
CA THR A 42 3.68 -2.02 -6.17
C THR A 42 3.30 -2.29 -7.62
N ASP A 43 2.66 -1.33 -8.27
CA ASP A 43 2.33 -1.42 -9.69
C ASP A 43 3.63 -1.30 -10.53
N PRO A 44 4.00 -2.33 -11.31
CA PRO A 44 5.13 -2.24 -12.23
C PRO A 44 5.00 -1.11 -13.26
N GLY A 45 3.76 -0.70 -13.59
CA GLY A 45 3.49 0.45 -14.46
C GLY A 45 3.96 1.76 -13.84
N LEU A 46 3.85 1.93 -12.51
CA LEU A 46 4.43 3.05 -11.79
C LEU A 46 5.96 3.07 -11.94
N VAL A 47 6.61 1.94 -11.69
CA VAL A 47 8.08 1.83 -11.83
C VAL A 47 8.51 2.17 -13.26
N LYS A 48 7.81 1.62 -14.26
CA LYS A 48 8.04 1.94 -15.67
C LYS A 48 7.91 3.44 -15.92
N MET A 49 6.88 4.09 -15.40
CA MET A 49 6.67 5.53 -15.55
C MET A 49 7.84 6.31 -14.96
N LEU A 50 8.34 5.94 -13.78
CA LEU A 50 9.48 6.61 -13.13
C LEU A 50 10.77 6.54 -13.95
N THR A 51 10.93 5.54 -14.83
CA THR A 51 12.10 5.39 -15.70
C THR A 51 11.99 6.11 -17.06
N LEU A 52 10.85 6.78 -17.37
CA LEU A 52 10.65 7.42 -18.67
C LEU A 52 11.44 8.72 -18.85
N SER A 53 12.01 9.27 -17.80
CA SER A 53 12.84 10.48 -17.83
C SER A 53 14.16 10.28 -17.11
N GLY A 54 15.09 11.23 -17.28
CA GLY A 54 16.43 11.18 -16.69
C GLY A 54 17.47 10.58 -17.63
N GLU A 55 18.73 10.66 -17.22
CA GLU A 55 19.88 10.23 -18.00
C GLU A 55 20.38 8.85 -17.55
N GLY A 56 21.07 8.18 -18.44
CA GLY A 56 21.70 6.89 -18.19
C GLY A 56 20.73 5.70 -18.24
N SER A 57 21.13 4.63 -17.60
CA SER A 57 20.36 3.37 -17.54
C SER A 57 19.13 3.46 -16.63
N PRO A 58 18.14 2.56 -16.76
CA PRO A 58 17.00 2.50 -15.86
C PRO A 58 17.37 2.48 -14.38
N ALA A 59 18.39 1.71 -13.98
CA ALA A 59 18.86 1.68 -12.58
C ALA A 59 19.38 3.06 -12.12
N ARG A 60 20.16 3.75 -12.97
CA ARG A 60 20.64 5.11 -12.66
C ARG A 60 19.49 6.10 -12.52
N ARG A 61 18.51 6.03 -13.44
CA ARG A 61 17.31 6.91 -13.40
C ARG A 61 16.48 6.72 -12.13
N LEU A 62 16.32 5.48 -11.65
CA LEU A 62 15.60 5.20 -10.40
C LEU A 62 16.41 5.63 -9.18
N ALA A 63 17.69 5.32 -9.13
CA ALA A 63 18.55 5.72 -8.02
C ALA A 63 18.61 7.24 -7.82
N ALA A 64 18.62 8.01 -8.91
CA ALA A 64 18.63 9.48 -8.87
C ALA A 64 17.32 10.09 -8.32
N LEU A 65 16.23 9.34 -8.25
CA LEU A 65 14.97 9.78 -7.62
C LEU A 65 14.97 9.64 -6.10
N HIS A 66 15.96 8.97 -5.51
CA HIS A 66 16.05 8.73 -4.06
C HIS A 66 14.73 8.17 -3.48
N ILE A 67 14.18 7.14 -4.14
CA ILE A 67 12.90 6.56 -3.76
C ILE A 67 12.98 6.00 -2.34
N VAL A 68 12.14 6.52 -1.45
CA VAL A 68 12.05 6.13 -0.04
C VAL A 68 10.74 5.36 0.16
N PRO A 69 10.76 4.01 0.27
CA PRO A 69 9.56 3.27 0.60
C PRO A 69 9.09 3.62 2.01
N THR A 70 7.78 3.77 2.19
CA THR A 70 7.17 4.00 3.50
C THR A 70 6.07 2.99 3.74
N ALA A 71 5.96 2.52 5.00
CA ALA A 71 4.92 1.60 5.42
C ALA A 71 4.16 2.17 6.61
N VAL A 72 2.84 2.03 6.61
CA VAL A 72 1.98 2.43 7.72
C VAL A 72 1.27 1.21 8.26
N SER A 73 1.36 0.98 9.57
CA SER A 73 0.61 -0.06 10.27
C SER A 73 -0.35 0.59 11.26
N TYR A 74 -1.62 0.21 11.21
CA TYR A 74 -2.64 0.63 12.16
C TYR A 74 -2.98 -0.52 13.08
N GLU A 75 -3.22 -0.23 14.37
CA GLU A 75 -3.79 -1.21 15.28
C GLU A 75 -5.24 -1.57 14.87
N TRP A 76 -6.00 -0.56 14.46
CA TRP A 76 -7.34 -0.69 13.90
C TRP A 76 -7.39 0.00 12.54
N GLU A 77 -7.75 -0.75 11.49
CA GLU A 77 -8.01 -0.15 10.18
C GLU A 77 -9.29 0.69 10.24
N PRO A 78 -9.21 2.01 10.06
CA PRO A 78 -10.38 2.88 10.29
C PRO A 78 -11.54 2.62 9.33
N CYS A 79 -11.29 2.03 8.18
CA CYS A 79 -12.30 1.71 7.16
C CYS A 79 -12.58 0.21 7.04
N ASP A 80 -12.24 -0.60 8.05
CA ASP A 80 -12.37 -2.06 8.02
C ASP A 80 -13.77 -2.53 7.64
N LEU A 81 -14.81 -2.00 8.33
CA LEU A 81 -16.21 -2.33 8.05
C LEU A 81 -16.63 -1.95 6.62
N LEU A 82 -16.25 -0.76 6.15
CA LEU A 82 -16.56 -0.32 4.78
C LEU A 82 -15.86 -1.19 3.73
N LYS A 83 -14.60 -1.56 4.00
CA LYS A 83 -13.83 -2.45 3.14
C LYS A 83 -14.42 -3.86 3.10
N ALA A 84 -14.79 -4.41 4.25
CA ALA A 84 -15.41 -5.73 4.36
C ALA A 84 -16.74 -5.79 3.59
N ARG A 85 -17.62 -4.80 3.77
CA ARG A 85 -18.88 -4.69 3.02
C ARG A 85 -18.66 -4.63 1.51
N GLU A 86 -17.67 -3.85 1.05
CA GLU A 86 -17.35 -3.80 -0.39
C GLU A 86 -16.84 -5.16 -0.89
N VAL A 87 -16.00 -5.87 -0.13
CA VAL A 87 -15.51 -7.21 -0.50
C VAL A 87 -16.67 -8.21 -0.61
N VAL A 88 -17.58 -8.22 0.36
CA VAL A 88 -18.76 -9.10 0.35
C VAL A 88 -19.67 -8.77 -0.83
N ALA A 89 -19.98 -7.48 -1.05
CA ALA A 89 -20.80 -7.06 -2.18
C ALA A 89 -20.19 -7.48 -3.53
N ARG A 90 -18.89 -7.33 -3.71
CA ARG A 90 -18.18 -7.77 -4.93
C ARG A 90 -18.22 -9.28 -5.16
N ARG A 91 -18.26 -10.09 -4.09
CA ARG A 91 -18.42 -11.55 -4.20
C ARG A 91 -19.82 -11.96 -4.66
N ARG A 92 -20.83 -11.14 -4.34
CA ARG A 92 -22.24 -11.37 -4.72
C ARG A 92 -22.56 -10.94 -6.15
N GLY A 93 -21.75 -10.04 -6.76
CA GLY A 93 -21.96 -9.57 -8.13
C GLY A 93 -21.21 -8.29 -8.47
N PRO A 94 -21.53 -7.67 -9.61
CA PRO A 94 -20.94 -6.39 -10.00
C PRO A 94 -21.25 -5.31 -8.95
N TYR A 95 -20.21 -4.68 -8.42
CA TYR A 95 -20.31 -3.62 -7.43
C TYR A 95 -20.17 -2.26 -8.08
N ALA A 96 -21.16 -1.39 -7.91
CA ALA A 96 -21.10 0.01 -8.27
C ALA A 96 -21.12 0.86 -7.01
N LYS A 97 -20.16 1.77 -6.88
CA LYS A 97 -20.10 2.69 -5.74
C LYS A 97 -21.32 3.61 -5.69
N ALA A 98 -21.84 3.83 -4.49
CA ALA A 98 -22.81 4.88 -4.25
C ALA A 98 -22.18 6.29 -4.47
N PRO A 99 -22.97 7.33 -4.81
CA PRO A 99 -22.45 8.67 -5.15
C PRO A 99 -21.50 9.26 -4.10
N ASP A 100 -21.77 9.09 -2.80
CA ASP A 100 -21.00 9.70 -1.71
C ASP A 100 -20.07 8.70 -0.97
N GLU A 101 -19.94 7.48 -1.47
CA GLU A 101 -19.18 6.42 -0.80
C GLU A 101 -17.70 6.75 -0.61
N ASP A 102 -17.08 7.39 -1.60
CA ASP A 102 -15.68 7.80 -1.49
C ASP A 102 -15.50 8.91 -0.44
N LEU A 103 -16.43 9.87 -0.37
CA LEU A 103 -16.40 10.90 0.65
C LEU A 103 -16.61 10.32 2.05
N GLN A 104 -17.58 9.44 2.22
CA GLN A 104 -17.81 8.73 3.48
C GLN A 104 -16.57 7.95 3.92
N SER A 105 -15.93 7.24 3.00
CA SER A 105 -14.71 6.50 3.28
C SER A 105 -13.53 7.40 3.67
N ILE A 106 -13.40 8.58 3.07
CA ILE A 106 -12.38 9.57 3.44
C ILE A 106 -12.65 10.10 4.86
N LEU A 107 -13.88 10.51 5.14
CA LEU A 107 -14.28 11.02 6.47
C LEU A 107 -14.08 9.96 7.56
N THR A 108 -14.52 8.73 7.32
CA THR A 108 -14.30 7.61 8.24
C THR A 108 -12.80 7.38 8.46
N GLY A 109 -12.00 7.36 7.40
CA GLY A 109 -10.56 7.20 7.50
C GLY A 109 -9.85 8.31 8.28
N LEU A 110 -10.39 9.52 8.29
CA LEU A 110 -9.86 10.64 9.06
C LEU A 110 -10.29 10.60 10.54
N LEU A 111 -11.56 10.33 10.80
CA LEU A 111 -12.20 10.53 12.11
C LEU A 111 -12.19 9.27 12.99
N ALA A 112 -12.26 8.07 12.41
CA ALA A 112 -12.35 6.86 13.20
C ALA A 112 -11.05 6.59 13.99
N PRO A 113 -11.16 6.03 15.19
CA PRO A 113 -10.03 5.63 16.01
C PRO A 113 -9.15 4.61 15.28
N LYS A 114 -7.83 4.75 15.43
CA LYS A 114 -6.82 3.88 14.78
C LYS A 114 -6.00 3.10 15.80
N GLY A 115 -6.17 3.39 17.11
CA GLY A 115 -5.28 2.88 18.14
C GLY A 115 -3.84 3.32 17.92
N CYS A 116 -2.90 2.41 18.08
CA CYS A 116 -1.50 2.68 17.76
C CYS A 116 -1.29 2.76 16.25
N VAL A 117 -0.52 3.76 15.82
CA VAL A 117 -0.11 3.93 14.43
C VAL A 117 1.42 3.87 14.35
N HIS A 118 1.93 3.04 13.47
CA HIS A 118 3.36 2.96 13.19
C HIS A 118 3.64 3.37 11.76
N LEU A 119 4.45 4.42 11.58
CA LEU A 119 4.97 4.85 10.29
C LEU A 119 6.45 4.45 10.21
N ALA A 120 6.79 3.60 9.27
CA ALA A 120 8.15 3.24 8.95
C ALA A 120 8.61 3.98 7.69
N VAL A 121 9.77 4.62 7.78
CA VAL A 121 10.48 5.24 6.66
C VAL A 121 11.69 4.36 6.37
N CYS A 122 11.65 3.65 5.26
CA CYS A 122 12.74 2.76 4.87
C CYS A 122 13.95 3.53 4.33
N PRO A 123 15.13 2.94 4.29
CA PRO A 123 16.26 3.52 3.59
C PRO A 123 15.94 3.78 2.10
N PRO A 124 16.45 4.87 1.52
CA PRO A 124 16.23 5.17 0.11
C PRO A 124 16.80 4.06 -0.78
N LEU A 125 16.20 3.87 -1.96
CA LEU A 125 16.73 2.98 -2.98
C LEU A 125 18.05 3.57 -3.52
N THR A 126 19.11 2.78 -3.39
CA THR A 126 20.44 3.14 -3.91
C THR A 126 20.72 2.47 -5.26
N PHE A 127 21.76 2.91 -5.96
CA PHE A 127 22.20 2.24 -7.18
C PHE A 127 22.65 0.80 -6.92
N ALA A 128 23.27 0.53 -5.76
CA ALA A 128 23.67 -0.83 -5.37
C ALA A 128 22.47 -1.76 -5.18
N ASP A 129 21.34 -1.26 -4.67
CA ASP A 129 20.10 -2.06 -4.55
C ASP A 129 19.51 -2.46 -5.91
N LEU A 130 19.88 -1.72 -6.97
CA LEU A 130 19.42 -1.90 -8.34
C LEU A 130 20.47 -2.61 -9.21
N GLU A 131 21.50 -3.20 -8.59
CA GLU A 131 22.52 -3.95 -9.31
C GLU A 131 21.87 -5.10 -10.11
N GLY A 132 22.28 -5.25 -11.37
CA GLY A 132 21.75 -6.28 -12.27
C GLY A 132 20.40 -5.94 -12.91
N ILE A 133 19.68 -4.92 -12.47
CA ILE A 133 18.38 -4.52 -13.03
C ILE A 133 18.49 -4.18 -14.53
N ASP A 134 19.59 -3.52 -14.94
CA ASP A 134 19.81 -3.12 -16.33
C ASP A 134 20.11 -4.32 -17.27
N ALA A 135 20.48 -5.48 -16.72
CA ALA A 135 20.69 -6.71 -17.46
C ALA A 135 19.38 -7.49 -17.72
N LEU A 136 18.30 -7.15 -17.02
CA LEU A 136 17.01 -7.79 -17.19
C LEU A 136 16.33 -7.37 -18.50
N PRO A 137 15.52 -8.26 -19.11
CA PRO A 137 14.64 -7.90 -20.20
C PRO A 137 13.77 -6.68 -19.82
N ARG A 138 13.52 -5.78 -20.76
CA ARG A 138 12.76 -4.54 -20.52
C ARG A 138 11.37 -4.76 -19.91
N GLY A 139 10.75 -5.90 -20.18
CA GLY A 139 9.44 -6.27 -19.60
C GLY A 139 9.52 -6.75 -18.15
N GLU A 140 10.65 -7.27 -17.71
CA GLU A 140 10.86 -7.86 -16.38
C GLU A 140 11.38 -6.86 -15.35
N MET A 141 12.17 -5.89 -15.78
CA MET A 141 12.79 -4.88 -14.91
C MET A 141 11.75 -4.18 -13.99
N PRO A 142 10.62 -3.66 -14.48
CA PRO A 142 9.65 -2.99 -13.61
C PRO A 142 9.09 -3.90 -12.52
N THR A 143 8.85 -5.16 -12.85
CA THR A 143 8.35 -6.18 -11.90
C THR A 143 9.40 -6.52 -10.84
N ALA A 144 10.67 -6.66 -11.23
CA ALA A 144 11.76 -6.92 -10.30
C ALA A 144 11.95 -5.77 -9.30
N VAL A 145 11.88 -4.51 -9.76
CA VAL A 145 11.96 -3.33 -8.88
C VAL A 145 10.71 -3.22 -7.99
N ALA A 146 9.51 -3.47 -8.52
CA ALA A 146 8.29 -3.51 -7.72
C ALA A 146 8.42 -4.54 -6.58
N ALA A 147 8.88 -5.75 -6.87
CA ALA A 147 9.10 -6.78 -5.87
C ALA A 147 10.17 -6.39 -4.82
N LEU A 148 11.19 -5.62 -5.21
CA LEU A 148 12.17 -5.07 -4.27
C LEU A 148 11.53 -4.05 -3.31
N LEU A 149 10.70 -3.14 -3.84
CA LEU A 149 9.95 -2.17 -3.04
C LEU A 149 8.99 -2.88 -2.08
N ASP A 150 8.24 -3.87 -2.56
CA ASP A 150 7.29 -4.65 -1.76
C ASP A 150 7.99 -5.38 -0.61
N ARG A 151 9.14 -6.01 -0.85
CA ARG A 151 9.92 -6.64 0.24
C ARG A 151 10.31 -5.64 1.32
N ARG A 152 10.70 -4.42 0.97
CA ARG A 152 11.05 -3.38 1.94
C ARG A 152 9.83 -2.90 2.72
N ILE A 153 8.71 -2.66 2.03
CA ILE A 153 7.46 -2.20 2.64
C ILE A 153 6.91 -3.27 3.59
N VAL A 154 6.79 -4.52 3.12
CA VAL A 154 6.28 -5.64 3.94
C VAL A 154 7.18 -5.91 5.14
N GLY A 155 8.51 -5.88 4.95
CA GLY A 155 9.48 -6.04 6.04
C GLY A 155 9.44 -4.90 7.07
N ALA A 156 8.88 -3.75 6.72
CA ALA A 156 8.75 -2.58 7.59
C ALA A 156 7.40 -2.49 8.32
N TYR A 157 6.44 -3.36 8.02
CA TYR A 157 5.19 -3.42 8.77
C TYR A 157 5.44 -3.85 10.22
N ARG A 158 4.72 -3.19 11.13
CA ARG A 158 4.66 -3.57 12.53
C ARG A 158 3.34 -4.29 12.81
N LEU A 159 3.42 -5.54 13.26
CA LEU A 159 2.26 -6.26 13.73
C LEU A 159 1.86 -5.76 15.12
N MET A 160 0.58 -5.48 15.30
CA MET A 160 -0.03 -5.04 16.56
C MET A 160 -0.75 -6.22 17.22
N PRO A 161 -1.11 -6.14 18.52
CA PRO A 161 -1.86 -7.19 19.22
C PRO A 161 -3.13 -7.64 18.49
N THR A 162 -3.85 -6.71 17.86
CA THR A 162 -5.06 -6.99 17.07
C THR A 162 -4.81 -7.90 15.87
N HIS A 163 -3.65 -7.76 15.21
CA HIS A 163 -3.29 -8.62 14.06
C HIS A 163 -3.06 -10.07 14.49
N TYR A 164 -2.41 -10.29 15.62
CA TYR A 164 -2.20 -11.62 16.19
C TYR A 164 -3.51 -12.25 16.67
N ALA A 165 -4.38 -11.47 17.31
CA ALA A 165 -5.72 -11.93 17.72
C ALA A 165 -6.58 -12.28 16.50
N ALA A 166 -6.51 -11.49 15.41
CA ALA A 166 -7.23 -11.76 14.18
C ALA A 166 -6.74 -13.05 13.49
N ALA A 167 -5.43 -13.30 13.48
CA ALA A 167 -4.86 -14.54 12.93
C ALA A 167 -5.35 -15.76 13.71
N ASP A 168 -5.32 -15.71 15.05
CA ASP A 168 -5.80 -16.80 15.90
C ASP A 168 -7.32 -17.02 15.74
N LEU A 169 -8.11 -15.95 15.57
CA LEU A 169 -9.56 -16.07 15.31
C LEU A 169 -9.83 -16.71 13.95
N LEU A 170 -9.13 -16.28 12.92
CA LEU A 170 -9.29 -16.78 11.54
C LEU A 170 -8.91 -18.27 11.42
N GLU A 171 -7.83 -18.67 12.09
CA GLU A 171 -7.32 -20.04 12.05
C GLU A 171 -7.96 -20.96 13.11
N GLY A 172 -8.78 -20.43 14.03
CA GLY A 172 -9.35 -21.19 15.14
C GLY A 172 -8.29 -21.67 16.13
N THR A 173 -7.21 -20.91 16.32
CA THR A 173 -6.05 -21.27 17.16
C THR A 173 -5.85 -20.29 18.32
N THR A 174 -4.87 -20.60 19.16
CA THR A 174 -4.33 -19.72 20.20
C THR A 174 -2.81 -19.57 20.07
N ARG A 175 -2.27 -19.86 18.88
CA ARG A 175 -0.83 -19.91 18.61
C ARG A 175 -0.12 -18.59 18.93
N HIS A 176 -0.81 -17.49 18.76
CA HIS A 176 -0.29 -16.14 18.98
C HIS A 176 -0.74 -15.51 20.30
N SER A 177 -1.35 -16.27 21.20
CA SER A 177 -1.95 -15.74 22.46
C SER A 177 -0.93 -15.00 23.36
N ALA A 178 0.36 -15.27 23.22
CA ALA A 178 1.42 -14.54 23.94
C ALA A 178 1.61 -13.08 23.45
N HIS A 179 1.04 -12.70 22.31
CA HIS A 179 1.19 -11.38 21.70
C HIS A 179 0.02 -10.42 21.93
N TYR A 180 -1.06 -10.87 22.60
CA TYR A 180 -2.22 -10.05 22.90
C TYR A 180 -2.91 -10.44 24.21
N ALA A 181 -3.54 -9.46 24.86
CA ALA A 181 -4.37 -9.71 26.03
C ALA A 181 -5.78 -10.22 25.60
N PRO A 182 -6.48 -11.03 26.44
CA PRO A 182 -7.82 -11.50 26.14
C PRO A 182 -8.80 -10.39 25.74
N ALA A 183 -8.70 -9.21 26.37
CA ALA A 183 -9.54 -8.05 26.06
C ALA A 183 -9.41 -7.57 24.60
N VAL A 184 -8.24 -7.75 23.96
CA VAL A 184 -8.02 -7.42 22.54
C VAL A 184 -8.85 -8.33 21.65
N ARG A 185 -8.85 -9.64 21.95
CA ARG A 185 -9.65 -10.63 21.22
C ARG A 185 -11.15 -10.35 21.37
N GLU A 186 -11.59 -10.04 22.59
CA GLU A 186 -13.00 -9.67 22.85
C GLU A 186 -13.41 -8.40 22.10
N ALA A 187 -12.55 -7.39 22.06
CA ALA A 187 -12.80 -6.16 21.29
C ALA A 187 -12.92 -6.45 19.79
N LEU A 188 -12.06 -7.34 19.26
CA LEU A 188 -12.14 -7.75 17.86
C LEU A 188 -13.41 -8.54 17.55
N CYS A 189 -13.85 -9.45 18.45
CA CYS A 189 -15.10 -10.17 18.30
C CYS A 189 -16.30 -9.20 18.25
N ARG A 190 -16.39 -8.26 19.18
CA ARG A 190 -17.43 -7.22 19.15
C ARG A 190 -17.44 -6.42 17.84
N ARG A 191 -16.26 -6.13 17.30
CA ARG A 191 -16.14 -5.42 16.01
C ARG A 191 -16.65 -6.27 14.85
N LEU A 192 -16.46 -7.58 14.90
CA LEU A 192 -16.98 -8.51 13.88
C LEU A 192 -18.50 -8.65 13.98
N ASP A 193 -19.06 -8.63 15.21
CA ASP A 193 -20.52 -8.67 15.44
C ASP A 193 -21.22 -7.45 14.79
N GLU A 194 -20.58 -6.25 14.84
CA GLU A 194 -21.09 -5.05 14.15
C GLU A 194 -21.19 -5.21 12.61
N LEU A 195 -20.44 -6.16 12.02
CA LEU A 195 -20.54 -6.48 10.59
C LEU A 195 -21.75 -7.35 10.29
N THR A 196 -22.02 -8.34 11.13
CA THR A 196 -23.15 -9.26 10.96
C THR A 196 -24.50 -8.59 11.18
N ASP A 197 -24.61 -7.75 12.21
CA ASP A 197 -25.83 -6.99 12.51
C ASP A 197 -26.21 -5.98 11.43
N ALA A 198 -25.26 -5.55 10.63
CA ALA A 198 -25.49 -4.59 9.54
C ALA A 198 -25.86 -5.26 8.20
N GLU A 199 -25.89 -6.59 8.13
CA GLU A 199 -26.31 -7.39 6.96
C GLU A 199 -27.76 -7.93 7.08
N GLU A 200 -28.39 -7.85 8.28
CA GLU A 200 -29.81 -8.10 8.52
C GLU A 200 -30.66 -6.84 8.24
#